data_bedc276b2298620fabfd6f1f966c01a9
#
_entry.id   bedc276b2298620fabfd6f1f966c01a9
#
_cell.length_a   1.000
_cell.length_b   1.000
_cell.length_c   1.000
_cell.angle_alpha   90.00
_cell.angle_beta   90.00
_cell.angle_gamma   90.00
#
_symmetry.space_group_name_H-M   'P 1'
#
loop_
_entity.id
_entity.type
_entity.pdbx_description
1 polymer ?
#
loop_
_entity_poly.entity_id
_entity_poly.type
_entity_poly.pdbx_seq_one_letter_code
_entity_poly.pdbx_strand_id
1 'polypeptide(L)'
;MLTGDLLRAVSSRLHCIRADAGSIVKKLLLICALFALVITGAISQHAFLLTRYAQFFTVNTGTRGADALVVLAGGILTRLPRAIELYQQGYAPRLIFTEQRQNYPALRHVCGDEWQIAPSIIEALHATASPVYLPSLKPGGVTSTFDEAYDLREYCTKNHFKHLIIVTDAHHTRRALYAFQKVFNGTGICVEAMGAANNFFNESNWWQSDMGISCYLLEGIKYPVYLFSSRNVSFIKNY
;
A
#
# COMPACT_ATOMS: atom_id res chain seq x y z
N MET A 1 66.06 45.79 -5.46
CA MET A 1 65.19 45.72 -4.26
C MET A 1 63.77 45.19 -4.56
N LEU A 2 63.29 45.22 -5.78
CA LEU A 2 61.94 44.82 -6.22
C LEU A 2 61.70 43.29 -6.35
N THR A 3 62.73 42.45 -6.40
CA THR A 3 62.61 41.01 -6.62
C THR A 3 62.33 40.20 -5.35
N GLY A 4 62.73 40.70 -4.18
CA GLY A 4 62.52 40.01 -2.89
C GLY A 4 61.08 40.09 -2.40
N ASP A 5 60.39 41.18 -2.66
CA ASP A 5 59.00 41.40 -2.21
C ASP A 5 58.01 40.60 -3.07
N LEU A 6 58.29 40.44 -4.36
CA LEU A 6 57.51 39.62 -5.28
C LEU A 6 57.56 38.12 -4.90
N LEU A 7 58.75 37.61 -4.57
CA LEU A 7 58.93 36.22 -4.11
C LEU A 7 58.23 35.91 -2.79
N ARG A 8 58.24 36.88 -1.84
CA ARG A 8 57.51 36.74 -0.58
C ARG A 8 56.00 36.74 -0.81
N ALA A 9 55.46 37.61 -1.67
CA ALA A 9 54.05 37.66 -2.00
C ALA A 9 53.56 36.40 -2.71
N VAL A 10 54.35 35.79 -3.62
CA VAL A 10 54.03 34.53 -4.26
C VAL A 10 54.07 33.35 -3.26
N SER A 11 55.06 33.33 -2.39
CA SER A 11 55.18 32.30 -1.35
C SER A 11 54.01 32.34 -0.36
N SER A 12 53.58 33.52 0.09
CA SER A 12 52.43 33.68 1.00
C SER A 12 51.12 33.25 0.33
N ARG A 13 50.91 33.60 -0.95
CA ARG A 13 49.72 33.14 -1.71
C ARG A 13 49.70 31.62 -1.88
N LEU A 14 50.84 30.98 -2.19
CA LEU A 14 50.94 29.55 -2.31
C LEU A 14 50.65 28.85 -0.96
N HIS A 15 51.11 29.42 0.15
CA HIS A 15 50.83 28.92 1.48
C HIS A 15 49.33 28.99 1.83
N CYS A 16 48.65 30.10 1.49
CA CYS A 16 47.21 30.30 1.70
C CYS A 16 46.39 29.28 0.87
N ILE A 17 46.71 29.14 -0.43
CA ILE A 17 46.04 28.15 -1.31
C ILE A 17 46.23 26.73 -0.81
N ARG A 18 47.42 26.40 -0.28
CA ARG A 18 47.69 25.04 0.25
C ARG A 18 46.98 24.77 1.58
N ALA A 19 46.80 25.78 2.42
CA ALA A 19 46.03 25.72 3.65
C ALA A 19 44.52 25.55 3.37
N ASP A 20 43.97 26.29 2.40
CA ASP A 20 42.57 26.16 1.95
C ASP A 20 42.30 24.79 1.31
N ALA A 21 43.21 24.30 0.45
CA ALA A 21 43.10 22.97 -0.13
C ALA A 21 43.09 21.87 0.96
N GLY A 22 43.96 22.01 1.97
CA GLY A 22 44.01 21.07 3.10
C GLY A 22 42.73 21.07 3.95
N SER A 23 42.11 22.23 4.12
CA SER A 23 40.83 22.37 4.81
C SER A 23 39.68 21.74 4.02
N ILE A 24 39.63 21.95 2.71
CA ILE A 24 38.61 21.34 1.82
C ILE A 24 38.74 19.81 1.82
N VAL A 25 39.95 19.28 1.70
CA VAL A 25 40.18 17.82 1.74
C VAL A 25 39.73 17.22 3.07
N LYS A 26 40.04 17.85 4.19
CA LYS A 26 39.56 17.40 5.51
C LYS A 26 38.04 17.39 5.64
N LYS A 27 37.35 18.42 5.12
CA LYS A 27 35.88 18.48 5.09
C LYS A 27 35.29 17.37 4.22
N LEU A 28 35.87 17.13 3.05
CA LEU A 28 35.45 16.03 2.17
C LEU A 28 35.63 14.66 2.81
N LEU A 29 36.76 14.41 3.44
CA LEU A 29 37.02 13.16 4.16
C LEU A 29 36.03 12.95 5.32
N LEU A 30 35.71 14.01 6.07
CA LEU A 30 34.71 13.95 7.12
C LEU A 30 33.32 13.60 6.59
N ILE A 31 32.91 14.22 5.47
CA ILE A 31 31.63 13.94 4.81
C ILE A 31 31.60 12.48 4.33
N CYS A 32 32.68 12.00 3.67
CA CYS A 32 32.77 10.60 3.25
C CYS A 32 32.72 9.62 4.41
N ALA A 33 33.39 9.92 5.52
CA ALA A 33 33.37 9.09 6.72
C ALA A 33 31.96 9.04 7.36
N LEU A 34 31.29 10.19 7.42
CA LEU A 34 29.91 10.27 7.93
C LEU A 34 28.95 9.48 7.03
N PHE A 35 29.10 9.60 5.72
CA PHE A 35 28.29 8.87 4.74
C PHE A 35 28.53 7.35 4.83
N ALA A 36 29.79 6.93 4.96
CA ALA A 36 30.13 5.53 5.17
C ALA A 36 29.53 4.98 6.48
N LEU A 37 29.55 5.76 7.57
CA LEU A 37 28.93 5.39 8.84
C LEU A 37 27.42 5.22 8.71
N VAL A 38 26.74 6.13 8.01
CA VAL A 38 25.29 6.05 7.75
C VAL A 38 24.96 4.82 6.93
N ILE A 39 25.72 4.54 5.86
CA ILE A 39 25.50 3.34 5.02
C ILE A 39 25.70 2.07 5.84
N THR A 40 26.79 1.99 6.62
CA THR A 40 27.06 0.82 7.47
C THR A 40 25.95 0.62 8.49
N GLY A 41 25.48 1.70 9.12
CA GLY A 41 24.34 1.67 10.00
C GLY A 41 23.05 1.20 9.31
N ALA A 42 22.77 1.70 8.12
CA ALA A 42 21.62 1.29 7.33
C ALA A 42 21.68 -0.20 6.91
N ILE A 43 22.86 -0.67 6.51
CA ILE A 43 23.06 -2.09 6.17
C ILE A 43 22.90 -2.98 7.40
N SER A 44 23.44 -2.60 8.55
CA SER A 44 23.32 -3.39 9.78
C SER A 44 21.89 -3.44 10.32
N GLN A 45 21.09 -2.39 10.07
CA GLN A 45 19.71 -2.25 10.55
C GLN A 45 18.66 -2.47 9.43
N HIS A 46 19.07 -3.00 8.27
CA HIS A 46 18.16 -3.12 7.11
C HIS A 46 16.86 -3.86 7.44
N ALA A 47 16.94 -4.97 8.16
CA ALA A 47 15.75 -5.75 8.52
C ALA A 47 14.77 -4.95 9.37
N PHE A 48 15.27 -4.19 10.35
CA PHE A 48 14.44 -3.30 11.16
C PHE A 48 13.79 -2.18 10.30
N LEU A 49 14.57 -1.51 9.48
CA LEU A 49 14.08 -0.41 8.63
C LEU A 49 13.04 -0.89 7.62
N LEU A 50 13.32 -2.02 6.95
CA LEU A 50 12.40 -2.61 5.97
C LEU A 50 11.11 -3.13 6.63
N THR A 51 11.23 -3.73 7.82
CA THR A 51 10.04 -4.13 8.60
C THR A 51 9.18 -2.91 8.96
N ARG A 52 9.78 -1.82 9.44
CA ARG A 52 9.04 -0.59 9.77
C ARG A 52 8.38 0.04 8.55
N TYR A 53 9.08 0.02 7.41
CA TYR A 53 8.50 0.46 6.15
C TYR A 53 7.25 -0.36 5.79
N ALA A 54 7.30 -1.69 5.87
CA ALA A 54 6.16 -2.55 5.56
C ALA A 54 5.02 -2.38 6.56
N GLN A 55 5.31 -2.32 7.86
CA GLN A 55 4.34 -2.06 8.92
C GLN A 55 3.58 -0.74 8.74
N PHE A 56 4.20 0.25 8.10
CA PHE A 56 3.50 1.48 7.75
C PHE A 56 2.31 1.22 6.83
N PHE A 57 2.39 0.27 5.91
CA PHE A 57 1.30 -0.02 4.96
C PHE A 57 0.24 -0.97 5.54
N THR A 58 0.57 -1.74 6.57
CA THR A 58 -0.35 -2.69 7.19
C THR A 58 -1.17 -2.00 8.28
N VAL A 59 -2.49 -1.96 8.09
CA VAL A 59 -3.44 -1.37 9.03
C VAL A 59 -4.51 -2.40 9.37
N ASN A 60 -4.73 -2.63 10.66
CA ASN A 60 -5.77 -3.51 11.19
C ASN A 60 -6.55 -2.73 12.26
N THR A 61 -7.66 -2.14 11.87
CA THR A 61 -8.49 -1.29 12.75
C THR A 61 -9.87 -1.88 13.02
N GLY A 62 -10.20 -3.03 12.37
CA GLY A 62 -11.53 -3.61 12.42
C GLY A 62 -11.98 -3.95 13.83
N THR A 63 -13.17 -3.48 14.19
CA THR A 63 -13.84 -3.74 15.46
C THR A 63 -15.13 -4.54 15.25
N ARG A 64 -15.56 -5.31 16.26
CA ARG A 64 -16.78 -6.10 16.16
C ARG A 64 -18.03 -5.20 16.12
N GLY A 65 -19.09 -5.70 15.50
CA GLY A 65 -20.36 -4.98 15.38
C GLY A 65 -20.49 -4.18 14.08
N ALA A 66 -19.64 -4.47 13.08
CA ALA A 66 -19.82 -3.94 11.74
C ALA A 66 -21.07 -4.53 11.06
N ASP A 67 -21.66 -3.78 10.14
CA ASP A 67 -22.81 -4.23 9.34
C ASP A 67 -22.38 -5.27 8.28
N ALA A 68 -21.16 -5.11 7.75
CA ALA A 68 -20.61 -6.02 6.76
C ALA A 68 -19.08 -6.06 6.76
N LEU A 69 -18.52 -7.22 6.38
CA LEU A 69 -17.16 -7.40 5.91
C LEU A 69 -17.18 -7.28 4.38
N VAL A 70 -16.32 -6.43 3.84
CA VAL A 70 -16.24 -6.17 2.40
C VAL A 70 -14.92 -6.69 1.87
N VAL A 71 -14.97 -7.76 1.09
CA VAL A 71 -13.79 -8.38 0.44
C VAL A 71 -13.52 -7.61 -0.84
N LEU A 72 -12.39 -6.89 -0.88
CA LEU A 72 -11.99 -6.15 -2.07
C LEU A 72 -11.50 -7.08 -3.17
N ALA A 73 -11.82 -6.77 -4.40
CA ALA A 73 -11.43 -7.54 -5.57
C ALA A 73 -9.91 -7.58 -5.81
N GLY A 74 -9.42 -8.60 -6.54
CA GLY A 74 -8.02 -8.72 -6.95
C GLY A 74 -7.13 -9.54 -6.01
N GLY A 75 -7.70 -10.51 -5.27
CA GLY A 75 -6.95 -11.39 -4.37
C GLY A 75 -7.83 -12.32 -3.55
N ILE A 76 -8.78 -12.98 -4.19
CA ILE A 76 -9.77 -13.80 -3.47
C ILE A 76 -9.16 -14.91 -2.62
N LEU A 77 -8.03 -15.49 -3.06
CA LEU A 77 -7.39 -16.62 -2.37
C LEU A 77 -6.76 -16.24 -1.02
N THR A 78 -6.45 -14.97 -0.80
CA THR A 78 -5.94 -14.47 0.48
C THR A 78 -7.04 -13.77 1.29
N ARG A 79 -7.83 -12.94 0.63
CA ARG A 79 -8.80 -12.04 1.26
C ARG A 79 -10.04 -12.75 1.76
N LEU A 80 -10.58 -13.70 0.96
CA LEU A 80 -11.78 -14.43 1.36
C LEU A 80 -11.57 -15.34 2.57
N PRO A 81 -10.51 -16.15 2.69
CA PRO A 81 -10.24 -16.90 3.91
C PRO A 81 -10.17 -15.99 5.15
N ARG A 82 -9.50 -14.84 5.04
CA ARG A 82 -9.46 -13.87 6.14
C ARG A 82 -10.83 -13.31 6.50
N ALA A 83 -11.63 -12.99 5.51
CA ALA A 83 -12.98 -12.48 5.73
C ALA A 83 -13.90 -13.54 6.37
N ILE A 84 -13.76 -14.81 5.97
CA ILE A 84 -14.50 -15.93 6.59
C ILE A 84 -14.09 -16.10 8.06
N GLU A 85 -12.80 -16.05 8.36
CA GLU A 85 -12.30 -16.09 9.74
C GLU A 85 -12.95 -14.99 10.59
N LEU A 86 -12.95 -13.74 10.10
CA LEU A 86 -13.55 -12.60 10.78
C LEU A 86 -15.09 -12.75 10.92
N TYR A 87 -15.74 -13.29 9.90
CA TYR A 87 -17.16 -13.60 9.92
C TYR A 87 -17.50 -14.62 11.00
N GLN A 88 -16.76 -15.72 11.09
CA GLN A 88 -16.91 -16.75 12.12
C GLN A 88 -16.61 -16.23 13.53
N GLN A 89 -15.70 -15.25 13.64
CA GLN A 89 -15.40 -14.55 14.90
C GLN A 89 -16.46 -13.51 15.28
N GLY A 90 -17.51 -13.30 14.46
CA GLY A 90 -18.62 -12.40 14.74
C GLY A 90 -18.30 -10.91 14.56
N TYR A 91 -17.36 -10.56 13.66
CA TYR A 91 -17.06 -9.16 13.37
C TYR A 91 -18.23 -8.47 12.65
N ALA A 92 -18.88 -9.17 11.72
CA ALA A 92 -20.09 -8.69 11.04
C ALA A 92 -20.95 -9.87 10.54
N PRO A 93 -22.27 -9.68 10.37
CA PRO A 93 -23.21 -10.72 9.94
C PRO A 93 -23.25 -10.92 8.41
N ARG A 94 -22.55 -10.09 7.63
CA ARG A 94 -22.62 -10.11 6.16
C ARG A 94 -21.23 -10.10 5.53
N LEU A 95 -21.11 -10.80 4.41
CA LEU A 95 -19.96 -10.72 3.50
C LEU A 95 -20.41 -10.08 2.19
N ILE A 96 -19.63 -9.13 1.69
CA ILE A 96 -19.84 -8.48 0.39
C ILE A 96 -18.57 -8.63 -0.43
N PHE A 97 -18.71 -9.00 -1.71
CA PHE A 97 -17.63 -9.01 -2.69
C PHE A 97 -17.77 -7.86 -3.65
N THR A 98 -16.70 -7.13 -3.88
CA THR A 98 -16.64 -6.11 -4.95
C THR A 98 -16.21 -6.74 -6.27
N GLU A 99 -16.66 -6.17 -7.38
CA GLU A 99 -16.31 -6.65 -8.72
C GLU A 99 -14.86 -6.34 -9.07
N GLN A 100 -14.19 -7.34 -9.65
CA GLN A 100 -12.87 -7.17 -10.25
C GLN A 100 -12.99 -6.63 -11.69
N ARG A 101 -12.04 -5.78 -12.09
CA ARG A 101 -11.89 -5.37 -13.48
C ARG A 101 -11.62 -6.58 -14.38
N GLN A 102 -12.39 -6.70 -15.46
CA GLN A 102 -12.14 -7.68 -16.51
C GLN A 102 -11.03 -7.17 -17.44
N ASN A 103 -9.82 -7.71 -17.26
CA ASN A 103 -8.68 -7.35 -18.11
C ASN A 103 -8.84 -7.88 -19.55
N TYR A 104 -9.58 -8.99 -19.71
CA TYR A 104 -9.81 -9.65 -20.98
C TYR A 104 -11.30 -10.00 -21.13
N PRO A 105 -12.18 -9.03 -21.45
CA PRO A 105 -13.63 -9.27 -21.54
C PRO A 105 -14.00 -10.40 -22.51
N ALA A 106 -13.26 -10.53 -23.62
CA ALA A 106 -13.47 -11.59 -24.60
C ALA A 106 -13.18 -13.01 -24.06
N LEU A 107 -12.36 -13.12 -23.03
CA LEU A 107 -11.98 -14.40 -22.41
C LEU A 107 -12.72 -14.68 -21.09
N ARG A 108 -13.70 -13.86 -20.73
CA ARG A 108 -14.47 -14.01 -19.48
C ARG A 108 -15.10 -15.40 -19.34
N HIS A 109 -15.58 -15.95 -20.47
CA HIS A 109 -16.18 -17.29 -20.52
C HIS A 109 -15.17 -18.43 -20.27
N VAL A 110 -13.87 -18.16 -20.40
CA VAL A 110 -12.80 -19.12 -20.18
C VAL A 110 -12.21 -18.96 -18.76
N CYS A 111 -11.90 -17.71 -18.38
CA CYS A 111 -11.21 -17.44 -17.10
C CYS A 111 -12.18 -17.30 -15.91
N GLY A 112 -13.46 -17.00 -16.19
CA GLY A 112 -14.44 -16.72 -15.14
C GLY A 112 -14.15 -15.42 -14.36
N ASP A 113 -14.97 -15.17 -13.38
CA ASP A 113 -14.75 -14.07 -12.41
C ASP A 113 -14.25 -14.65 -11.08
N GLU A 114 -13.40 -13.90 -10.35
CA GLU A 114 -12.88 -14.34 -9.05
C GLU A 114 -13.98 -14.82 -8.08
N TRP A 115 -15.12 -14.12 -8.04
CA TRP A 115 -16.21 -14.48 -7.13
C TRP A 115 -16.86 -15.82 -7.43
N GLN A 116 -16.69 -16.40 -8.64
CA GLN A 116 -17.25 -17.69 -9.00
C GLN A 116 -16.59 -18.85 -8.25
N ILE A 117 -15.35 -18.69 -7.79
CA ILE A 117 -14.67 -19.67 -6.96
C ILE A 117 -14.97 -19.52 -5.46
N ALA A 118 -15.67 -18.45 -5.07
CA ALA A 118 -15.98 -18.19 -3.66
C ALA A 118 -16.77 -19.33 -2.99
N PRO A 119 -17.80 -19.95 -3.62
CA PRO A 119 -18.51 -21.08 -3.02
C PRO A 119 -17.59 -22.25 -2.67
N SER A 120 -16.65 -22.60 -3.57
CA SER A 120 -15.70 -23.69 -3.33
C SER A 120 -14.73 -23.39 -2.20
N ILE A 121 -14.31 -22.11 -2.05
CA ILE A 121 -13.45 -21.68 -0.92
C ILE A 121 -14.25 -21.76 0.39
N ILE A 122 -15.49 -21.30 0.40
CA ILE A 122 -16.37 -21.31 1.58
C ILE A 122 -16.60 -22.75 2.03
N GLU A 123 -16.88 -23.66 1.10
CA GLU A 123 -17.06 -25.09 1.36
C GLU A 123 -15.77 -25.72 1.92
N ALA A 124 -14.62 -25.46 1.28
CA ALA A 124 -13.33 -25.99 1.73
C ALA A 124 -12.93 -25.51 3.14
N LEU A 125 -13.41 -24.35 3.55
CA LEU A 125 -13.21 -23.79 4.90
C LEU A 125 -14.33 -24.16 5.88
N HIS A 126 -15.25 -25.04 5.48
CA HIS A 126 -16.39 -25.47 6.30
C HIS A 126 -17.21 -24.31 6.88
N ALA A 127 -17.33 -23.22 6.11
CA ALA A 127 -18.06 -22.02 6.53
C ALA A 127 -19.49 -22.01 5.97
N THR A 128 -20.40 -21.36 6.70
CA THR A 128 -21.81 -21.22 6.28
C THR A 128 -22.12 -19.82 5.75
N ALA A 129 -21.09 -19.09 5.29
CA ALA A 129 -21.26 -17.74 4.79
C ALA A 129 -21.92 -17.71 3.40
N SER A 130 -22.84 -16.78 3.20
CA SER A 130 -23.48 -16.51 1.91
C SER A 130 -23.16 -15.06 1.49
N PRO A 131 -22.09 -14.85 0.70
CA PRO A 131 -21.65 -13.51 0.32
C PRO A 131 -22.58 -12.89 -0.72
N VAL A 132 -22.72 -11.55 -0.63
CA VAL A 132 -23.39 -10.73 -1.64
C VAL A 132 -22.34 -10.25 -2.63
N TYR A 133 -22.55 -10.53 -3.90
CA TYR A 133 -21.72 -9.96 -4.97
C TYR A 133 -22.22 -8.57 -5.33
N LEU A 134 -21.33 -7.59 -5.30
CA LEU A 134 -21.59 -6.20 -5.66
C LEU A 134 -20.95 -5.90 -7.03
N PRO A 135 -21.76 -5.87 -8.12
CA PRO A 135 -21.24 -5.50 -9.43
C PRO A 135 -20.84 -4.02 -9.47
N SER A 136 -19.87 -3.70 -10.31
CA SER A 136 -19.48 -2.31 -10.53
C SER A 136 -20.58 -1.53 -11.26
N LEU A 137 -20.81 -0.30 -10.81
CA LEU A 137 -21.68 0.66 -11.49
C LEU A 137 -21.01 1.26 -12.73
N LYS A 138 -19.70 1.04 -12.86
CA LYS A 138 -18.91 1.58 -13.97
C LYS A 138 -18.87 0.58 -15.13
N PRO A 139 -19.21 1.01 -16.36
CA PRO A 139 -19.02 0.18 -17.54
C PRO A 139 -17.57 -0.31 -17.67
N GLY A 140 -17.38 -1.62 -17.83
CA GLY A 140 -16.06 -2.26 -17.91
C GLY A 140 -15.42 -2.59 -16.55
N GLY A 141 -16.17 -2.43 -15.45
CA GLY A 141 -15.76 -2.81 -14.11
C GLY A 141 -14.89 -1.77 -13.37
N VAL A 142 -14.50 -2.13 -12.17
CA VAL A 142 -13.64 -1.33 -11.29
C VAL A 142 -12.26 -1.14 -11.90
N THR A 143 -11.76 0.09 -11.94
CA THR A 143 -10.41 0.40 -12.44
C THR A 143 -9.46 0.89 -11.34
N SER A 144 -9.99 1.22 -10.18
CA SER A 144 -9.22 1.71 -9.04
C SER A 144 -9.96 1.43 -7.73
N THR A 145 -9.24 1.46 -6.63
CA THR A 145 -9.81 1.36 -5.27
C THR A 145 -10.82 2.48 -4.98
N PHE A 146 -10.72 3.63 -5.65
CA PHE A 146 -11.75 4.67 -5.54
C PHE A 146 -13.05 4.26 -6.22
N ASP A 147 -13.00 3.58 -7.37
CA ASP A 147 -14.22 3.10 -8.04
C ASP A 147 -14.96 2.08 -7.14
N GLU A 148 -14.22 1.10 -6.55
CA GLU A 148 -14.80 0.17 -5.56
C GLU A 148 -15.47 0.91 -4.38
N ALA A 149 -14.79 1.93 -3.86
CA ALA A 149 -15.30 2.70 -2.74
C ALA A 149 -16.59 3.46 -3.10
N TYR A 150 -16.71 3.97 -4.33
CA TYR A 150 -17.94 4.65 -4.79
C TYR A 150 -19.09 3.67 -4.99
N ASP A 151 -18.83 2.51 -5.60
CA ASP A 151 -19.84 1.46 -5.79
C ASP A 151 -20.39 1.00 -4.43
N LEU A 152 -19.47 0.73 -3.49
CA LEU A 152 -19.81 0.32 -2.14
C LEU A 152 -20.60 1.41 -1.39
N ARG A 153 -20.19 2.69 -1.51
CA ARG A 153 -20.89 3.80 -0.85
C ARG A 153 -22.34 3.88 -1.27
N GLU A 154 -22.63 3.74 -2.57
CA GLU A 154 -23.99 3.77 -3.08
C GLU A 154 -24.82 2.61 -2.51
N TYR A 155 -24.25 1.39 -2.53
CA TYR A 155 -24.90 0.22 -1.95
C TYR A 155 -25.18 0.39 -0.44
N CYS A 156 -24.20 0.84 0.32
CA CYS A 156 -24.32 1.00 1.77
C CYS A 156 -25.32 2.09 2.17
N THR A 157 -25.36 3.17 1.40
CA THR A 157 -26.34 4.25 1.64
C THR A 157 -27.77 3.75 1.42
N LYS A 158 -28.02 2.99 0.36
CA LYS A 158 -29.33 2.38 0.08
C LYS A 158 -29.75 1.35 1.14
N ASN A 159 -28.78 0.64 1.72
CA ASN A 159 -29.05 -0.38 2.75
C ASN A 159 -28.89 0.15 4.18
N HIS A 160 -28.71 1.46 4.37
CA HIS A 160 -28.61 2.13 5.68
C HIS A 160 -27.50 1.60 6.58
N PHE A 161 -26.40 1.12 6.00
CA PHE A 161 -25.23 0.67 6.76
C PHE A 161 -24.55 1.84 7.46
N LYS A 162 -23.93 1.56 8.60
CA LYS A 162 -23.24 2.55 9.45
C LYS A 162 -21.79 2.22 9.71
N HIS A 163 -21.42 0.94 9.61
CA HIS A 163 -20.09 0.48 9.94
C HIS A 163 -19.66 -0.66 9.00
N LEU A 164 -18.50 -0.51 8.37
CA LEU A 164 -17.94 -1.46 7.43
C LEU A 164 -16.50 -1.81 7.79
N ILE A 165 -16.11 -3.05 7.54
CA ILE A 165 -14.73 -3.49 7.59
C ILE A 165 -14.34 -3.96 6.20
N ILE A 166 -13.43 -3.25 5.53
CA ILE A 166 -12.84 -3.71 4.28
C ILE A 166 -11.74 -4.74 4.56
N VAL A 167 -11.75 -5.84 3.81
CA VAL A 167 -10.76 -6.91 3.91
C VAL A 167 -9.96 -6.94 2.61
N THR A 168 -8.65 -6.73 2.72
CA THR A 168 -7.73 -6.71 1.58
C THR A 168 -6.36 -7.23 2.01
N ASP A 169 -5.41 -7.40 1.08
CA ASP A 169 -4.06 -7.85 1.45
C ASP A 169 -3.39 -6.87 2.42
N ALA A 170 -2.60 -7.39 3.36
CA ALA A 170 -1.98 -6.61 4.43
C ALA A 170 -1.24 -5.37 3.90
N HIS A 171 -0.39 -5.54 2.87
CA HIS A 171 0.37 -4.43 2.26
C HIS A 171 -0.52 -3.34 1.64
N HIS A 172 -1.76 -3.67 1.27
CA HIS A 172 -2.70 -2.76 0.61
C HIS A 172 -3.63 -2.00 1.57
N THR A 173 -3.72 -2.40 2.83
CA THR A 173 -4.75 -1.92 3.75
C THR A 173 -4.72 -0.41 3.96
N ARG A 174 -3.56 0.22 4.11
CA ARG A 174 -3.47 1.68 4.33
C ARG A 174 -4.02 2.47 3.15
N ARG A 175 -3.66 2.11 1.92
CA ARG A 175 -4.14 2.83 0.73
C ARG A 175 -5.63 2.58 0.50
N ALA A 176 -6.10 1.35 0.70
CA ALA A 176 -7.51 1.04 0.60
C ALA A 176 -8.31 1.82 1.64
N LEU A 177 -7.93 1.76 2.91
CA LEU A 177 -8.60 2.51 3.98
C LEU A 177 -8.66 4.00 3.68
N TYR A 178 -7.56 4.61 3.24
CA TYR A 178 -7.54 6.02 2.86
C TYR A 178 -8.54 6.34 1.73
N ALA A 179 -8.57 5.53 0.67
CA ALA A 179 -9.47 5.74 -0.45
C ALA A 179 -10.94 5.64 -0.01
N PHE A 180 -11.28 4.63 0.78
CA PHE A 180 -12.62 4.41 1.29
C PHE A 180 -13.04 5.53 2.26
N GLN A 181 -12.21 5.88 3.24
CA GLN A 181 -12.53 6.98 4.18
C GLN A 181 -12.74 8.30 3.46
N LYS A 182 -11.95 8.58 2.41
CA LYS A 182 -12.11 9.78 1.60
C LYS A 182 -13.44 9.80 0.84
N VAL A 183 -13.87 8.68 0.28
CA VAL A 183 -15.14 8.54 -0.45
C VAL A 183 -16.33 8.57 0.49
N PHE A 184 -16.21 7.98 1.68
CA PHE A 184 -17.27 7.91 2.68
C PHE A 184 -17.34 9.15 3.59
N ASN A 185 -16.44 10.11 3.42
CA ASN A 185 -16.45 11.35 4.19
C ASN A 185 -17.81 12.06 4.07
N GLY A 186 -18.38 12.46 5.20
CA GLY A 186 -19.69 13.13 5.26
C GLY A 186 -20.91 12.21 5.13
N THR A 187 -20.74 10.89 4.95
CA THR A 187 -21.88 9.94 4.87
C THR A 187 -22.40 9.46 6.24
N GLY A 188 -21.61 9.65 7.30
CA GLY A 188 -21.87 9.07 8.62
C GLY A 188 -21.61 7.56 8.70
N ILE A 189 -21.00 6.95 7.67
CA ILE A 189 -20.61 5.54 7.65
C ILE A 189 -19.14 5.42 8.06
N CYS A 190 -18.88 4.66 9.12
CA CYS A 190 -17.52 4.33 9.58
C CYS A 190 -16.92 3.25 8.68
N VAL A 191 -15.67 3.41 8.27
CA VAL A 191 -14.93 2.41 7.50
C VAL A 191 -13.63 2.07 8.22
N GLU A 192 -13.44 0.80 8.49
CA GLU A 192 -12.26 0.19 9.08
C GLU A 192 -11.63 -0.81 8.11
N ALA A 193 -10.41 -1.25 8.37
CA ALA A 193 -9.70 -2.21 7.52
C ALA A 193 -9.12 -3.37 8.31
N MET A 194 -9.09 -4.55 7.67
CA MET A 194 -8.40 -5.73 8.15
C MET A 194 -7.56 -6.33 7.02
N GLY A 195 -6.30 -6.65 7.33
CA GLY A 195 -5.36 -7.22 6.40
C GLY A 195 -5.46 -8.75 6.34
N ALA A 196 -5.43 -9.28 5.14
CA ALA A 196 -5.17 -10.68 4.86
C ALA A 196 -3.66 -10.91 4.75
N ALA A 197 -3.14 -11.86 5.51
CA ALA A 197 -1.74 -12.25 5.44
C ALA A 197 -1.46 -12.98 4.11
N ASN A 198 -0.26 -12.80 3.58
CA ASN A 198 0.26 -13.59 2.47
C ASN A 198 1.07 -14.77 3.01
N ASN A 199 0.97 -15.94 2.36
CA ASN A 199 1.67 -17.15 2.79
C ASN A 199 3.17 -17.16 2.41
N PHE A 200 3.59 -16.28 1.50
CA PHE A 200 4.96 -16.26 0.97
C PHE A 200 5.83 -15.17 1.58
N PHE A 201 5.21 -14.09 2.08
CA PHE A 201 5.91 -12.98 2.71
C PHE A 201 5.01 -12.25 3.73
N ASN A 202 5.66 -11.52 4.62
CA ASN A 202 5.01 -10.63 5.59
C ASN A 202 5.89 -9.37 5.79
N GLU A 203 5.54 -8.53 6.74
CA GLU A 203 6.25 -7.27 7.03
C GLU A 203 7.72 -7.48 7.43
N SER A 204 8.09 -8.66 7.93
CA SER A 204 9.45 -8.93 8.44
C SER A 204 10.38 -9.59 7.43
N ASN A 205 9.89 -9.98 6.23
CA ASN A 205 10.68 -10.72 5.24
C ASN A 205 10.34 -10.38 3.77
N TRP A 206 9.50 -9.39 3.50
CA TRP A 206 9.03 -9.06 2.16
C TRP A 206 10.14 -8.78 1.15
N TRP A 207 11.28 -8.28 1.60
CA TRP A 207 12.44 -7.98 0.75
C TRP A 207 13.20 -9.23 0.29
N GLN A 208 12.84 -10.40 0.80
CA GLN A 208 13.40 -11.70 0.43
C GLN A 208 12.54 -12.43 -0.63
N SER A 209 11.46 -11.80 -1.10
CA SER A 209 10.52 -12.37 -2.07
C SER A 209 10.25 -11.38 -3.20
N ASP A 210 10.34 -11.81 -4.46
CA ASP A 210 10.02 -10.97 -5.63
C ASP A 210 8.60 -10.40 -5.56
N MET A 211 7.65 -11.22 -5.12
CA MET A 211 6.26 -10.79 -4.91
C MET A 211 6.18 -9.76 -3.78
N GLY A 212 6.85 -9.99 -2.67
CA GLY A 212 6.88 -9.07 -1.53
C GLY A 212 7.48 -7.72 -1.92
N ILE A 213 8.63 -7.74 -2.63
CA ILE A 213 9.29 -6.54 -3.16
C ILE A 213 8.31 -5.76 -4.05
N SER A 214 7.69 -6.43 -5.02
CA SER A 214 6.72 -5.80 -5.93
C SER A 214 5.55 -5.19 -5.18
N CYS A 215 4.95 -5.92 -4.22
CA CYS A 215 3.80 -5.44 -3.45
C CYS A 215 4.14 -4.19 -2.63
N TYR A 216 5.16 -4.25 -1.78
CA TYR A 216 5.46 -3.15 -0.87
C TYR A 216 6.07 -1.93 -1.56
N LEU A 217 6.92 -2.12 -2.59
CA LEU A 217 7.46 -0.98 -3.37
C LEU A 217 6.35 -0.28 -4.17
N LEU A 218 5.42 -1.04 -4.78
CA LEU A 218 4.29 -0.44 -5.48
C LEU A 218 3.36 0.33 -4.54
N GLU A 219 3.15 -0.13 -3.31
CA GLU A 219 2.37 0.67 -2.34
C GLU A 219 3.12 1.94 -1.93
N GLY A 220 4.45 1.91 -1.81
CA GLY A 220 5.28 3.09 -1.59
C GLY A 220 5.16 4.16 -2.68
N ILE A 221 4.85 3.75 -3.91
CA ILE A 221 4.58 4.65 -5.04
C ILE A 221 3.10 5.05 -5.09
N LYS A 222 2.19 4.08 -4.99
CA LYS A 222 0.75 4.32 -5.17
C LYS A 222 0.15 5.13 -4.03
N TYR A 223 0.56 4.88 -2.79
CA TYR A 223 -0.05 5.57 -1.65
C TYR A 223 0.14 7.10 -1.70
N PRO A 224 1.36 7.66 -1.93
CA PRO A 224 1.52 9.10 -2.17
C PRO A 224 0.64 9.62 -3.32
N VAL A 225 0.56 8.89 -4.44
CA VAL A 225 -0.31 9.29 -5.55
C VAL A 225 -1.77 9.41 -5.09
N TYR A 226 -2.26 8.48 -4.27
CA TYR A 226 -3.63 8.52 -3.74
C TYR A 226 -3.87 9.71 -2.79
N LEU A 227 -2.85 10.13 -2.01
CA LEU A 227 -2.96 11.31 -1.13
C LEU A 227 -3.25 12.59 -1.92
N PHE A 228 -2.61 12.75 -3.09
CA PHE A 228 -2.74 13.94 -3.94
C PHE A 228 -3.78 13.81 -5.05
N SER A 229 -4.35 12.62 -5.22
CA SER A 229 -5.33 12.34 -6.27
C SER A 229 -6.75 12.54 -5.76
N SER A 230 -7.58 13.13 -6.62
CA SER A 230 -9.03 13.01 -6.52
C SER A 230 -9.51 11.78 -7.32
N ARG A 231 -10.81 11.42 -7.25
CA ARG A 231 -11.45 10.39 -8.08
C ARG A 231 -11.03 10.45 -9.56
N ASN A 232 -10.67 11.63 -10.06
CA ASN A 232 -10.37 11.91 -11.46
C ASN A 232 -8.88 11.81 -11.79
N VAL A 233 -8.19 10.78 -11.32
CA VAL A 233 -6.83 10.49 -11.76
C VAL A 233 -6.87 10.00 -13.21
N SER A 234 -6.90 10.93 -14.15
CA SER A 234 -7.08 10.64 -15.58
C SER A 234 -5.97 9.73 -16.15
N PHE A 235 -4.76 9.79 -15.61
CA PHE A 235 -3.65 8.96 -16.06
C PHE A 235 -3.73 7.48 -15.61
N ILE A 236 -4.60 7.14 -14.64
CA ILE A 236 -4.85 5.75 -14.23
C ILE A 236 -6.07 5.15 -14.94
N LYS A 237 -6.89 5.97 -15.61
CA LYS A 237 -8.21 5.59 -16.12
C LYS A 237 -8.26 5.11 -17.59
N ASN A 238 -7.18 5.24 -18.32
CA ASN A 238 -7.20 5.08 -19.78
C ASN A 238 -6.71 3.70 -20.26
N TYR A 239 -6.96 2.64 -19.48
CA TYR A 239 -6.65 1.28 -19.93
C TYR A 239 -7.84 0.35 -19.81
#